data_936427dc7930df8a80770c74a0826687
#
_entry.id   936427dc7930df8a80770c74a0826687
#
_cell.length_a   1.000
_cell.length_b   1.000
_cell.length_c   1.000
_cell.angle_alpha   90.00
_cell.angle_beta   90.00
_cell.angle_gamma   90.00
#
_symmetry.space_group_name_H-M   'P 1'
#
loop_
_entity.id
_entity.type
_entity.pdbx_description
1 polymer ?
#
loop_
_entity_poly.entity_id
_entity_poly.type
_entity_poly.pdbx_seq_one_letter_code
_entity_poly.pdbx_strand_id
1 'polypeptide(L)'
;MEMLRLKEMFRTEESFARFLYRTLYFLEFCLLFLAWFLKRYPFPLPFFLLMSSLAIIGGFAMYLWSFWRSGWSIEKILAGIFALAFLILLPMSNYLETNVDDLSMVTWFLLSASVDKDDERLMTAIFYFKLIVAILVLFAYNSHIISDMTMYRADKDLIRHSYGFMHPNSLGIYLVALL
;
A
#
# COMPACT_ATOMS: atom_id res chain seq x y z
N MET A 1 4.28 38.69 24.90
CA MET A 1 4.10 37.41 25.61
C MET A 1 2.99 36.57 24.92
N GLU A 2 1.82 37.11 24.57
CA GLU A 2 0.74 36.42 23.88
C GLU A 2 1.13 35.88 22.48
N MET A 3 1.87 36.69 21.71
CA MET A 3 2.29 36.30 20.34
C MET A 3 3.26 35.12 20.33
N LEU A 4 4.06 34.94 21.38
CA LEU A 4 4.93 33.78 21.56
C LEU A 4 4.12 32.53 21.91
N ARG A 5 3.12 32.66 22.79
CA ARG A 5 2.21 31.54 23.13
C ARG A 5 1.39 31.07 21.93
N LEU A 6 0.88 31.98 21.10
CA LEU A 6 0.18 31.64 19.87
C LEU A 6 1.10 30.89 18.89
N LYS A 7 2.34 31.35 18.69
CA LYS A 7 3.31 30.65 17.83
C LYS A 7 3.66 29.24 18.35
N GLU A 8 3.79 29.08 19.65
CA GLU A 8 4.05 27.77 20.25
C GLU A 8 2.82 26.85 20.11
N MET A 9 1.61 27.36 20.28
CA MET A 9 0.36 26.61 20.12
C MET A 9 0.19 26.14 18.66
N PHE A 10 0.38 27.01 17.68
CA PHE A 10 0.33 26.62 16.26
C PHE A 10 1.43 25.63 15.89
N ARG A 11 2.62 25.77 16.46
CA ARG A 11 3.72 24.83 16.26
C ARG A 11 3.42 23.43 16.82
N THR A 12 2.74 23.36 17.97
CA THR A 12 2.33 22.09 18.57
C THR A 12 1.19 21.43 17.79
N GLU A 13 0.21 22.21 17.34
CA GLU A 13 -0.87 21.70 16.50
C GLU A 13 -0.35 21.17 15.15
N GLU A 14 0.53 21.90 14.50
CA GLU A 14 1.15 21.47 13.24
C GLU A 14 2.00 20.20 13.42
N SER A 15 2.73 20.09 14.53
CA SER A 15 3.52 18.89 14.84
C SER A 15 2.63 17.68 15.13
N PHE A 16 1.51 17.88 15.82
CA PHE A 16 0.52 16.84 16.10
C PHE A 16 -0.18 16.39 14.81
N ALA A 17 -0.62 17.32 13.96
CA ALA A 17 -1.23 17.01 12.69
C ALA A 17 -0.29 16.22 11.75
N ARG A 18 1.00 16.58 11.74
CA ARG A 18 2.03 15.81 11.00
C ARG A 18 2.22 14.41 11.59
N PHE A 19 2.29 14.28 12.89
CA PHE A 19 2.41 12.97 13.55
C PHE A 19 1.20 12.10 13.24
N LEU A 20 -0.01 12.64 13.38
CA LEU A 20 -1.24 11.93 13.11
C LEU A 20 -1.31 11.46 11.64
N TYR A 21 -0.96 12.34 10.69
CA TYR A 21 -0.90 11.99 9.27
C TYR A 21 0.08 10.84 9.00
N ARG A 22 1.30 10.91 9.52
CA ARG A 22 2.31 9.85 9.37
C ARG A 22 1.81 8.52 9.90
N THR A 23 1.23 8.54 11.11
CA THR A 23 0.73 7.33 11.76
C THR A 23 -0.41 6.71 10.95
N LEU A 24 -1.39 7.50 10.55
CA LEU A 24 -2.52 7.01 9.76
C LEU A 24 -2.08 6.55 8.37
N TYR A 25 -1.18 7.27 7.72
CA TYR A 25 -0.62 6.85 6.43
C TYR A 25 0.11 5.49 6.55
N PHE A 26 0.94 5.35 7.57
CA PHE A 26 1.66 4.11 7.81
C PHE A 26 0.73 2.93 8.12
N LEU A 27 -0.29 3.15 8.96
CA LEU A 27 -1.30 2.13 9.26
C LEU A 27 -2.08 1.74 8.01
N GLU A 28 -2.46 2.71 7.19
CA GLU A 28 -3.16 2.48 5.93
C GLU A 28 -2.29 1.69 4.94
N PHE A 29 -1.03 2.05 4.83
CA PHE A 29 -0.06 1.30 4.04
C PHE A 29 0.05 -0.15 4.50
N CYS A 30 0.17 -0.38 5.81
CA CYS A 30 0.22 -1.73 6.39
C CYS A 30 -1.07 -2.51 6.12
N LEU A 31 -2.23 -1.87 6.28
CA LEU A 31 -3.54 -2.48 6.06
C LEU A 31 -3.71 -2.92 4.61
N LEU A 32 -3.40 -2.03 3.67
CA LEU A 32 -3.48 -2.30 2.24
C LEU A 32 -2.51 -3.41 1.82
N PHE A 33 -1.29 -3.37 2.37
CA PHE A 33 -0.29 -4.41 2.15
C PHE A 33 -0.74 -5.76 2.69
N LEU A 34 -1.28 -5.80 3.91
CA LEU A 34 -1.78 -7.03 4.53
C LEU A 34 -3.00 -7.58 3.77
N ALA A 35 -3.93 -6.73 3.35
CA ALA A 35 -5.07 -7.14 2.54
C ALA A 35 -4.60 -7.80 1.23
N TRP A 36 -3.63 -7.18 0.55
CA TRP A 36 -3.02 -7.74 -0.66
C TRP A 36 -2.28 -9.04 -0.39
N PHE A 37 -1.53 -9.14 0.71
CA PHE A 37 -0.74 -10.32 1.06
C PHE A 37 -1.63 -11.49 1.50
N LEU A 38 -2.63 -11.23 2.36
CA LEU A 38 -3.50 -12.24 2.94
C LEU A 38 -4.49 -12.85 1.95
N LYS A 39 -4.74 -12.19 0.81
CA LYS A 39 -5.63 -12.70 -0.23
C LYS A 39 -5.30 -14.13 -0.66
N ARG A 40 -4.07 -14.56 -0.53
CA ARG A 40 -3.61 -15.88 -0.97
C ARG A 40 -3.69 -16.98 0.07
N TYR A 41 -3.97 -16.61 1.30
CA TYR A 41 -4.14 -17.60 2.34
C TYR A 41 -5.62 -17.91 2.51
N PRO A 42 -5.98 -19.12 2.97
CA PRO A 42 -7.37 -19.52 3.14
C PRO A 42 -8.02 -18.80 4.34
N PHE A 43 -8.02 -17.47 4.31
CA PHE A 43 -8.75 -16.68 5.29
C PHE A 43 -10.25 -16.67 4.96
N PRO A 44 -11.13 -16.57 5.97
CA PRO A 44 -12.55 -16.43 5.75
C PRO A 44 -12.85 -15.22 4.83
N LEU A 45 -13.60 -15.45 3.77
CA LEU A 45 -13.96 -14.41 2.79
C LEU A 45 -14.50 -13.12 3.42
N PRO A 46 -15.37 -13.15 4.45
CA PRO A 46 -15.87 -11.93 5.09
C PRO A 46 -14.77 -11.09 5.73
N PHE A 47 -13.75 -11.73 6.32
CA PHE A 47 -12.62 -11.02 6.92
C PHE A 47 -11.77 -10.32 5.86
N PHE A 48 -11.49 -11.03 4.76
CA PHE A 48 -10.75 -10.45 3.64
C PHE A 48 -11.49 -9.25 3.02
N LEU A 49 -12.80 -9.37 2.79
CA LEU A 49 -13.61 -8.29 2.25
C LEU A 49 -13.63 -7.07 3.19
N LEU A 50 -13.76 -7.30 4.49
CA LEU A 50 -13.71 -6.22 5.48
C LEU A 50 -12.37 -5.48 5.45
N MET A 51 -11.26 -6.20 5.51
CA MET A 51 -9.90 -5.62 5.47
C MET A 51 -9.66 -4.83 4.18
N SER A 52 -10.04 -5.41 3.03
CA SER A 52 -9.88 -4.74 1.74
C SER A 52 -10.75 -3.49 1.62
N SER A 53 -11.99 -3.55 2.11
CA SER A 53 -12.89 -2.38 2.10
C SER A 53 -12.37 -1.26 2.99
N LEU A 54 -11.86 -1.57 4.19
CA LEU A 54 -11.25 -0.59 5.08
C LEU A 54 -10.01 0.03 4.43
N ALA A 55 -9.16 -0.77 3.80
CA ALA A 55 -7.98 -0.29 3.10
C ALA A 55 -8.34 0.61 1.90
N ILE A 56 -9.39 0.30 1.14
CA ILE A 56 -9.83 1.13 0.02
C ILE A 56 -10.37 2.47 0.52
N ILE A 57 -11.24 2.45 1.52
CA ILE A 57 -11.83 3.66 2.10
C ILE A 57 -10.75 4.54 2.74
N GLY A 58 -9.84 3.95 3.51
CA GLY A 58 -8.75 4.64 4.17
C GLY A 58 -7.79 5.28 3.17
N GLY A 59 -7.40 4.57 2.12
CA GLY A 59 -6.52 5.09 1.08
C GLY A 59 -7.13 6.28 0.33
N PHE A 60 -8.43 6.23 0.00
CA PHE A 60 -9.13 7.39 -0.56
C PHE A 60 -9.19 8.56 0.42
N ALA A 61 -9.47 8.30 1.70
CA ALA A 61 -9.49 9.33 2.72
C ALA A 61 -8.12 10.00 2.89
N MET A 62 -7.04 9.22 2.91
CA MET A 62 -5.67 9.74 2.97
C MET A 62 -5.30 10.55 1.75
N TYR A 63 -5.72 10.11 0.55
CA TYR A 63 -5.53 10.86 -0.67
C TYR A 63 -6.23 12.22 -0.61
N LEU A 64 -7.49 12.27 -0.21
CA LEU A 64 -8.23 13.53 -0.05
C LEU A 64 -7.59 14.42 1.02
N TRP A 65 -7.18 13.87 2.16
CA TRP A 65 -6.50 14.61 3.20
C TRP A 65 -5.18 15.23 2.72
N SER A 66 -4.48 14.55 1.83
CA SER A 66 -3.22 15.05 1.28
C SER A 66 -3.36 16.40 0.54
N PHE A 67 -4.53 16.68 -0.07
CA PHE A 67 -4.79 17.99 -0.69
C PHE A 67 -4.91 19.11 0.35
N TRP A 68 -5.55 18.82 1.47
CA TRP A 68 -5.69 19.80 2.56
C TRP A 68 -4.35 20.12 3.21
N ARG A 69 -3.47 19.13 3.27
CA ARG A 69 -2.20 19.25 3.96
C ARG A 69 -1.09 19.89 3.12
N SER A 70 -0.87 19.41 1.92
CA SER A 70 0.26 19.81 1.06
C SER A 70 -0.19 20.45 -0.26
N GLY A 71 -1.49 20.78 -0.36
CA GLY A 71 -2.04 21.46 -1.54
C GLY A 71 -2.08 20.58 -2.80
N TRP A 72 -2.32 21.24 -3.90
CA TRP A 72 -2.44 20.64 -5.22
C TRP A 72 -1.06 20.36 -5.81
N SER A 73 -0.83 19.16 -6.32
CA SER A 73 0.32 18.82 -7.15
C SER A 73 -0.15 18.10 -8.42
N ILE A 74 0.68 18.17 -9.45
CA ILE A 74 0.39 17.54 -10.74
C ILE A 74 0.24 16.01 -10.55
N GLU A 75 1.09 15.40 -9.72
CA GLU A 75 1.02 13.96 -9.45
C GLU A 75 -0.32 13.55 -8.81
N LYS A 76 -0.81 14.35 -7.85
CA LYS A 76 -2.11 14.10 -7.21
C LYS A 76 -3.26 14.24 -8.20
N ILE A 77 -3.23 15.27 -9.02
CA ILE A 77 -4.28 15.50 -10.04
C ILE A 77 -4.28 14.33 -11.03
N LEU A 78 -3.12 13.94 -11.55
CA LEU A 78 -3.01 12.82 -12.48
C LEU A 78 -3.46 11.50 -11.85
N ALA A 79 -3.08 11.25 -10.59
CA ALA A 79 -3.53 10.06 -9.86
C ALA A 79 -5.07 10.05 -9.70
N GLY A 80 -5.68 11.20 -9.39
CA GLY A 80 -7.13 11.33 -9.31
C GLY A 80 -7.84 11.09 -10.65
N ILE A 81 -7.31 11.65 -11.73
CA ILE A 81 -7.84 11.45 -13.09
C ILE A 81 -7.72 9.96 -13.47
N PHE A 82 -6.55 9.35 -13.22
CA PHE A 82 -6.35 7.94 -13.48
C PHE A 82 -7.32 7.06 -12.68
N ALA A 83 -7.48 7.33 -11.37
CA ALA A 83 -8.41 6.62 -10.51
C ALA A 83 -9.86 6.75 -11.02
N LEU A 84 -10.27 7.96 -11.40
CA LEU A 84 -11.60 8.21 -11.93
C LEU A 84 -11.84 7.50 -13.26
N ALA A 85 -10.88 7.58 -14.19
CA ALA A 85 -10.96 6.88 -15.47
C ALA A 85 -11.07 5.36 -15.27
N PHE A 86 -10.28 4.82 -14.33
CA PHE A 86 -10.32 3.40 -13.99
C PHE A 86 -11.68 3.00 -13.41
N LEU A 87 -12.23 3.78 -12.48
CA LEU A 87 -13.55 3.54 -11.88
C LEU A 87 -14.69 3.59 -12.92
N ILE A 88 -14.56 4.43 -13.95
CA ILE A 88 -15.53 4.49 -15.06
C ILE A 88 -15.41 3.27 -15.97
N LEU A 89 -14.19 2.78 -16.21
CA LEU A 89 -13.95 1.65 -17.10
C LEU A 89 -14.21 0.29 -16.42
N LEU A 90 -14.11 0.22 -15.09
CA LEU A 90 -14.30 -1.01 -14.32
C LEU A 90 -15.63 -1.72 -14.59
N PRO A 91 -16.80 -1.03 -14.63
CA PRO A 91 -18.08 -1.67 -14.93
C PRO A 91 -18.21 -2.12 -16.39
N MET A 92 -17.39 -1.59 -17.29
CA MET A 92 -17.41 -1.95 -18.71
C MET A 92 -16.59 -3.23 -19.02
N SER A 93 -15.73 -3.62 -18.08
CA SER A 93 -15.02 -4.91 -18.17
C SER A 93 -15.95 -6.01 -17.68
N ASN A 94 -16.20 -7.03 -18.48
CA ASN A 94 -17.01 -8.20 -18.12
C ASN A 94 -16.39 -9.09 -17.02
N TYR A 95 -15.34 -8.61 -16.36
CA TYR A 95 -14.61 -9.30 -15.29
C TYR A 95 -15.09 -8.83 -13.91
N LEU A 96 -16.33 -9.18 -13.57
CA LEU A 96 -16.92 -8.85 -12.25
C LEU A 96 -16.21 -9.50 -11.05
N GLU A 97 -15.40 -10.53 -11.26
CA GLU A 97 -14.71 -11.25 -10.18
C GLU A 97 -13.42 -10.57 -9.70
N THR A 98 -12.89 -9.61 -10.43
CA THR A 98 -11.59 -8.95 -10.11
C THR A 98 -11.74 -7.61 -9.40
N ASN A 99 -12.94 -7.14 -9.15
CA ASN A 99 -13.24 -5.77 -8.70
C ASN A 99 -12.46 -5.32 -7.44
N VAL A 100 -12.25 -6.21 -6.47
CA VAL A 100 -11.55 -5.85 -5.23
C VAL A 100 -10.05 -5.64 -5.45
N ASP A 101 -9.44 -6.44 -6.33
CA ASP A 101 -8.02 -6.32 -6.66
C ASP A 101 -7.73 -5.05 -7.42
N ASP A 102 -8.60 -4.76 -8.38
CA ASP A 102 -8.49 -3.59 -9.22
C ASP A 102 -8.67 -2.31 -8.40
N LEU A 103 -9.63 -2.29 -7.46
CA LEU A 103 -9.80 -1.19 -6.52
C LEU A 103 -8.60 -1.06 -5.57
N SER A 104 -8.01 -2.16 -5.13
CA SER A 104 -6.79 -2.13 -4.32
C SER A 104 -5.62 -1.51 -5.10
N MET A 105 -5.47 -1.81 -6.38
CA MET A 105 -4.45 -1.23 -7.24
C MET A 105 -4.63 0.29 -7.40
N VAL A 106 -5.87 0.75 -7.62
CA VAL A 106 -6.20 2.18 -7.65
C VAL A 106 -5.85 2.85 -6.32
N THR A 107 -6.18 2.19 -5.20
CA THR A 107 -5.88 2.70 -3.86
C THR A 107 -4.39 2.83 -3.62
N TRP A 108 -3.58 1.85 -4.05
CA TRP A 108 -2.12 1.94 -4.02
C TRP A 108 -1.60 3.16 -4.77
N PHE A 109 -2.18 3.44 -5.93
CA PHE A 109 -1.81 4.57 -6.76
C PHE A 109 -2.12 5.90 -6.08
N LEU A 110 -3.32 6.03 -5.52
CA LEU A 110 -3.75 7.21 -4.78
C LEU A 110 -2.91 7.43 -3.52
N LEU A 111 -2.63 6.37 -2.78
CA LEU A 111 -1.78 6.43 -1.58
C LEU A 111 -0.36 6.85 -1.94
N SER A 112 0.21 6.31 -3.01
CA SER A 112 1.54 6.70 -3.49
C SER A 112 1.63 8.18 -3.89
N ALA A 113 0.58 8.71 -4.51
CA ALA A 113 0.50 10.13 -4.87
C ALA A 113 0.27 11.06 -3.66
N SER A 114 -0.22 10.52 -2.55
CA SER A 114 -0.47 11.28 -1.32
C SER A 114 0.74 11.35 -0.40
N VAL A 115 1.77 10.53 -0.63
CA VAL A 115 2.97 10.52 0.22
C VAL A 115 3.72 11.87 0.14
N ASP A 116 4.15 12.32 1.30
CA ASP A 116 5.09 13.43 1.39
C ASP A 116 6.50 12.87 1.18
N LYS A 117 7.07 13.09 0.00
CA LYS A 117 8.38 12.52 -0.40
C LYS A 117 9.52 13.04 0.47
N ASP A 118 9.34 14.21 1.08
CA ASP A 118 10.34 14.81 1.97
C ASP A 118 10.23 14.29 3.41
N ASP A 119 9.26 13.41 3.69
CA ASP A 119 9.09 12.82 5.01
C ASP A 119 9.97 11.57 5.19
N GLU A 120 11.25 11.79 5.45
CA GLU A 120 12.25 10.73 5.66
C GLU A 120 11.84 9.71 6.74
N ARG A 121 11.14 10.17 7.80
CA ARG A 121 10.72 9.27 8.88
C ARG A 121 9.65 8.29 8.42
N LEU A 122 8.69 8.78 7.64
CA LEU A 122 7.65 7.92 7.06
C LEU A 122 8.25 6.93 6.07
N MET A 123 9.13 7.40 5.18
CA MET A 123 9.79 6.54 4.19
C MET A 123 10.66 5.47 4.88
N THR A 124 11.38 5.85 5.92
CA THR A 124 12.18 4.92 6.73
C THR A 124 11.30 3.86 7.40
N ALA A 125 10.17 4.25 7.98
CA ALA A 125 9.23 3.31 8.60
C ALA A 125 8.66 2.30 7.57
N ILE A 126 8.27 2.77 6.39
CA ILE A 126 7.78 1.93 5.29
C ILE A 126 8.88 0.95 4.83
N PHE A 127 10.12 1.43 4.70
CA PHE A 127 11.25 0.58 4.33
C PHE A 127 11.46 -0.54 5.34
N TYR A 128 11.55 -0.23 6.63
CA TYR A 128 11.74 -1.25 7.67
C TYR A 128 10.56 -2.21 7.75
N PHE A 129 9.34 -1.73 7.60
CA PHE A 129 8.18 -2.62 7.54
C PHE A 129 8.30 -3.63 6.39
N LYS A 130 8.61 -3.18 5.18
CA LYS A 130 8.83 -4.06 4.02
C LYS A 130 9.96 -5.06 4.29
N LEU A 131 11.08 -4.60 4.84
CA LEU A 131 12.22 -5.46 5.15
C LEU A 131 11.85 -6.55 6.16
N ILE A 132 11.16 -6.19 7.24
CA ILE A 132 10.68 -7.15 8.25
C ILE A 132 9.76 -8.18 7.61
N VAL A 133 8.80 -7.75 6.78
CA VAL A 133 7.88 -8.67 6.09
C VAL A 133 8.66 -9.62 5.17
N ALA A 134 9.64 -9.13 4.41
CA ALA A 134 10.47 -9.99 3.57
C ALA A 134 11.19 -11.07 4.39
N ILE A 135 11.80 -10.68 5.53
CA ILE A 135 12.49 -11.62 6.43
C ILE A 135 11.50 -12.64 6.98
N LEU A 136 10.33 -12.22 7.44
CA LEU A 136 9.30 -13.11 7.98
C LEU A 136 8.79 -14.10 6.93
N VAL A 137 8.58 -13.67 5.70
CA VAL A 137 8.14 -14.54 4.59
C VAL A 137 9.22 -15.58 4.27
N LEU A 138 10.47 -15.16 4.16
CA LEU A 138 11.58 -16.08 3.91
C LEU A 138 11.79 -17.06 5.08
N PHE A 139 11.64 -16.60 6.31
CA PHE A 139 11.68 -17.47 7.49
C PHE A 139 10.54 -18.50 7.47
N ALA A 140 9.32 -18.08 7.21
CA ALA A 140 8.15 -18.95 7.13
C ALA A 140 8.28 -19.96 5.97
N TYR A 141 8.88 -19.56 4.85
CA TYR A 141 9.21 -20.45 3.75
C TYR A 141 10.23 -21.51 4.16
N ASN A 142 11.36 -21.10 4.75
CA ASN A 142 12.40 -22.03 5.21
C ASN A 142 11.90 -22.98 6.32
N SER A 143 10.94 -22.54 7.11
CA SER A 143 10.28 -23.34 8.16
C SER A 143 9.14 -24.22 7.63
N HIS A 144 8.94 -24.29 6.32
CA HIS A 144 7.86 -25.03 5.66
C HIS A 144 6.43 -24.65 6.10
N ILE A 145 6.26 -23.45 6.68
CA ILE A 145 4.95 -22.91 7.06
C ILE A 145 4.23 -22.44 5.80
N ILE A 146 4.96 -21.89 4.84
CA ILE A 146 4.45 -21.39 3.56
C ILE A 146 5.06 -22.22 2.44
N SER A 147 4.19 -22.69 1.53
CA SER A 147 4.63 -23.44 0.36
C SER A 147 5.24 -22.54 -0.71
N ASP A 148 6.21 -23.09 -1.43
CA ASP A 148 6.75 -22.46 -2.63
C ASP A 148 5.75 -22.58 -3.80
N MET A 149 5.59 -21.52 -4.56
CA MET A 149 4.92 -21.56 -5.84
C MET A 149 5.97 -21.60 -6.94
N THR A 150 6.09 -22.74 -7.57
CA THR A 150 7.00 -22.92 -8.69
C THR A 150 6.29 -22.65 -10.02
N MET A 151 6.95 -21.93 -10.92
CA MET A 151 6.52 -21.74 -12.31
C MET A 151 7.57 -22.33 -13.26
N TYR A 152 7.10 -23.24 -14.10
CA TYR A 152 7.92 -23.74 -15.19
C TYR A 152 7.80 -22.82 -16.40
N ARG A 153 8.94 -22.45 -16.94
CA ARG A 153 9.03 -21.64 -18.16
C ARG A 153 9.62 -22.48 -19.28
N ALA A 154 8.74 -22.99 -20.12
CA ALA A 154 9.08 -23.94 -21.20
C ALA A 154 10.07 -23.38 -22.25
N ASP A 155 10.03 -22.05 -22.50
CA ASP A 155 10.91 -21.39 -23.49
C ASP A 155 12.39 -21.36 -23.05
N LYS A 156 12.68 -21.58 -21.76
CA LYS A 156 14.03 -21.51 -21.18
C LYS A 156 14.41 -22.72 -20.33
N ASP A 157 13.53 -23.71 -20.27
CA ASP A 157 13.68 -24.89 -19.39
C ASP A 157 14.06 -24.53 -17.93
N LEU A 158 13.43 -23.46 -17.42
CA LEU A 158 13.74 -22.90 -16.11
C LEU A 158 12.56 -23.05 -15.17
N ILE A 159 12.86 -23.54 -13.94
CA ILE A 159 11.95 -23.51 -12.82
C ILE A 159 12.21 -22.24 -12.04
N ARG A 160 11.18 -21.43 -11.84
CA ARG A 160 11.22 -20.22 -11.01
C ARG A 160 10.57 -20.49 -9.68
N HIS A 161 11.24 -20.12 -8.60
CA HIS A 161 10.76 -20.24 -7.25
C HIS A 161 10.24 -18.90 -6.72
N SER A 162 9.14 -18.93 -5.98
CA SER A 162 8.57 -17.74 -5.34
C SER A 162 9.13 -17.47 -3.95
N TYR A 163 9.78 -18.47 -3.34
CA TYR A 163 10.33 -18.41 -1.97
C TYR A 163 9.29 -17.91 -0.94
N GLY A 164 8.08 -18.44 -1.02
CA GLY A 164 6.97 -18.03 -0.14
C GLY A 164 6.22 -16.77 -0.60
N PHE A 165 6.74 -16.03 -1.58
CA PHE A 165 5.99 -14.95 -2.23
C PHE A 165 4.97 -15.52 -3.22
N MET A 166 3.96 -14.73 -3.48
CA MET A 166 2.80 -15.16 -4.28
C MET A 166 3.14 -15.66 -5.69
N HIS A 167 4.21 -15.13 -6.25
CA HIS A 167 4.63 -15.41 -7.62
C HIS A 167 6.13 -15.08 -7.72
N PRO A 168 6.93 -15.79 -8.53
CA PRO A 168 8.34 -15.46 -8.70
C PRO A 168 8.60 -14.01 -9.10
N ASN A 169 7.70 -13.42 -9.89
CA ASN A 169 7.80 -12.00 -10.25
C ASN A 169 7.47 -11.08 -9.07
N SER A 170 6.59 -11.50 -8.16
CA SER A 170 6.25 -10.71 -6.96
C SER A 170 7.44 -10.53 -6.04
N LEU A 171 8.28 -11.55 -5.87
CA LEU A 171 9.55 -11.42 -5.15
C LEU A 171 10.45 -10.36 -5.79
N GLY A 172 10.62 -10.43 -7.12
CA GLY A 172 11.44 -9.46 -7.85
C GLY A 172 10.92 -8.03 -7.71
N ILE A 173 9.62 -7.82 -7.90
CA ILE A 173 8.97 -6.51 -7.72
C ILE A 173 9.13 -6.02 -6.28
N TYR A 174 8.99 -6.92 -5.30
CA TYR A 174 9.13 -6.57 -3.89
C TYR A 174 10.56 -6.13 -3.55
N LEU A 175 11.57 -6.83 -4.06
CA LEU A 175 12.98 -6.48 -3.87
C LEU A 175 13.33 -5.14 -4.53
N VAL A 176 12.84 -4.88 -5.74
CA VAL A 176 13.00 -3.57 -6.40
C VAL A 176 12.33 -2.46 -5.60
N ALA A 177 11.17 -2.71 -5.01
CA ALA A 177 10.46 -1.73 -4.19
C ALA A 177 11.13 -1.47 -2.82
N LEU A 178 12.16 -2.24 -2.44
CA LEU A 178 13.00 -1.99 -1.26
C LEU A 178 14.14 -1.00 -1.56
N LEU A 179 14.56 -0.88 -2.84
CA LEU A 179 15.59 0.07 -3.29
C LEU A 179 15.02 1.47 -3.45
#